data_225e8f570163aad5ea34d8a04b33f9c2
#
_entry.id   225e8f570163aad5ea34d8a04b33f9c2
#
_cell.length_a   1.000
_cell.length_b   1.000
_cell.length_c   1.000
_cell.angle_alpha   90.00
_cell.angle_beta   90.00
_cell.angle_gamma   90.00
#
_symmetry.space_group_name_H-M   'P 1'
#
loop_
_entity.id
_entity.type
_entity.pdbx_description
1 polymer ?
#
loop_
_entity_poly.entity_id
_entity_poly.type
_entity_poly.pdbx_seq_one_letter_code
_entity_poly.pdbx_strand_id
1 'polypeptide(L)'
;MSDYCKMTKEQLAAEKAALEKSYKDYKAMGLKLNMARGKPGPHQMDLAMELLKMDDYTTTADGTDARNYGNLEGLYEARQLFGEIMGVKPENVFVGGNSSLELMYSLINIGYCFGFQDSPCPWSQVEHRKFLCPVPGYDRHFRITEEFGFEMINVPMSETGPDMDMIEKLVAEDPTIKGVWCVPQYSNPDGYTYSDETVRRFAAMKTAAPDFKIFWDEAYIVHHLTDEIRSEERRVGKECRSRWSPYH
;
A
#
# COMPACT_ATOMS: atom_id res chain seq x y z
N MET A 1 -10.61 -25.04 7.09
CA MET A 1 -9.76 -25.67 8.13
C MET A 1 -10.54 -26.76 8.82
N SER A 2 -9.96 -27.98 8.94
CA SER A 2 -10.58 -29.03 9.69
C SER A 2 -10.65 -28.64 11.17
N ASP A 3 -11.83 -28.76 11.78
CA ASP A 3 -12.00 -28.41 13.21
C ASP A 3 -11.51 -29.59 14.08
N TYR A 4 -10.23 -29.65 14.32
CA TYR A 4 -9.59 -30.71 15.09
C TYR A 4 -10.17 -30.88 16.49
N CYS A 5 -10.78 -29.84 17.04
CA CYS A 5 -11.40 -29.88 18.37
C CYS A 5 -12.67 -30.74 18.42
N LYS A 6 -13.28 -31.02 17.24
CA LYS A 6 -14.50 -31.82 17.11
C LYS A 6 -14.23 -33.29 16.73
N MET A 7 -12.97 -33.63 16.48
CA MET A 7 -12.60 -35.01 16.07
C MET A 7 -12.43 -35.94 17.26
N THR A 8 -12.78 -37.22 17.05
CA THR A 8 -12.43 -38.26 18.01
C THR A 8 -10.95 -38.58 18.01
N LYS A 9 -10.47 -39.29 19.03
CA LYS A 9 -9.08 -39.74 19.09
C LYS A 9 -8.66 -40.58 17.89
N GLU A 10 -9.58 -41.46 17.41
CA GLU A 10 -9.34 -42.31 16.25
C GLU A 10 -9.26 -41.51 14.96
N GLN A 11 -10.12 -40.50 14.80
CA GLN A 11 -10.11 -39.59 13.67
C GLN A 11 -8.83 -38.74 13.66
N LEU A 12 -8.41 -38.21 14.81
CA LEU A 12 -7.15 -37.46 14.94
C LEU A 12 -5.93 -38.34 14.64
N ALA A 13 -5.93 -39.60 15.06
CA ALA A 13 -4.84 -40.53 14.76
C ALA A 13 -4.76 -40.86 13.27
N ALA A 14 -5.89 -41.05 12.60
CA ALA A 14 -5.94 -41.29 11.17
C ALA A 14 -5.48 -40.05 10.38
N GLU A 15 -5.94 -38.85 10.74
CA GLU A 15 -5.54 -37.59 10.13
C GLU A 15 -4.03 -37.33 10.32
N LYS A 16 -3.51 -37.54 11.52
CA LYS A 16 -2.09 -37.45 11.79
C LYS A 16 -1.27 -38.39 10.91
N ALA A 17 -1.69 -39.66 10.77
CA ALA A 17 -1.00 -40.60 9.91
C ALA A 17 -1.02 -40.18 8.43
N ALA A 18 -2.14 -39.65 7.95
CA ALA A 18 -2.25 -39.13 6.59
C ALA A 18 -1.33 -37.92 6.36
N LEU A 19 -1.30 -36.96 7.29
CA LEU A 19 -0.42 -35.79 7.22
C LEU A 19 1.06 -36.18 7.31
N GLU A 20 1.43 -37.10 8.18
CA GLU A 20 2.81 -37.63 8.28
C GLU A 20 3.28 -38.29 6.99
N LYS A 21 2.37 -39.05 6.34
CA LYS A 21 2.66 -39.66 5.04
C LYS A 21 2.87 -38.56 3.98
N SER A 22 1.94 -37.63 3.86
CA SER A 22 2.01 -36.53 2.91
C SER A 22 3.30 -35.69 3.10
N TYR A 23 3.66 -35.40 4.36
CA TYR A 23 4.90 -34.70 4.67
C TYR A 23 6.16 -35.48 4.19
N LYS A 24 6.17 -36.79 4.41
CA LYS A 24 7.29 -37.67 3.96
C LYS A 24 7.38 -37.71 2.44
N ASP A 25 6.23 -37.77 1.76
CA ASP A 25 6.17 -37.79 0.30
C ASP A 25 6.69 -36.46 -0.29
N TYR A 26 6.25 -35.31 0.22
CA TYR A 26 6.79 -34.01 -0.19
C TYR A 26 8.29 -33.88 0.10
N LYS A 27 8.74 -34.35 1.26
CA LYS A 27 10.16 -34.30 1.62
C LYS A 27 11.00 -35.18 0.67
N ALA A 28 10.46 -36.32 0.23
CA ALA A 28 11.14 -37.24 -0.70
C ALA A 28 11.29 -36.63 -2.12
N MET A 29 10.43 -35.67 -2.49
CA MET A 29 10.54 -34.97 -3.78
C MET A 29 11.78 -34.07 -3.88
N GLY A 30 12.50 -33.83 -2.78
CA GLY A 30 13.73 -33.00 -2.77
C GLY A 30 13.52 -31.56 -3.26
N LEU A 31 12.32 -31.01 -3.07
CA LEU A 31 11.96 -29.67 -3.53
C LEU A 31 12.86 -28.61 -2.88
N LYS A 32 13.38 -27.69 -3.69
CA LYS A 32 14.17 -26.53 -3.26
C LYS A 32 13.36 -25.26 -3.42
N LEU A 33 12.26 -25.15 -2.68
CA LEU A 33 11.36 -23.99 -2.73
C LEU A 33 11.81 -22.95 -1.71
N ASN A 34 11.78 -21.68 -2.13
CA ASN A 34 12.04 -20.54 -1.25
C ASN A 34 10.74 -19.73 -1.13
N MET A 35 10.15 -19.75 0.05
CA MET A 35 8.92 -19.02 0.40
C MET A 35 9.21 -17.77 1.23
N ALA A 36 10.49 -17.42 1.45
CA ALA A 36 10.84 -16.31 2.34
C ALA A 36 10.54 -14.93 1.73
N ARG A 37 10.55 -14.81 0.41
CA ARG A 37 10.28 -13.55 -0.29
C ARG A 37 9.65 -13.80 -1.65
N GLY A 38 8.53 -13.12 -1.94
CA GLY A 38 8.01 -12.97 -3.29
C GLY A 38 8.94 -12.08 -4.13
N LYS A 39 9.32 -12.56 -5.31
CA LYS A 39 10.11 -11.82 -6.30
C LYS A 39 9.59 -12.14 -7.69
N PRO A 40 9.65 -11.20 -8.64
CA PRO A 40 9.46 -11.53 -10.05
C PRO A 40 10.42 -12.65 -10.48
N GLY A 41 9.91 -13.64 -11.20
CA GLY A 41 10.72 -14.71 -11.77
C GLY A 41 11.60 -14.20 -12.91
N PRO A 42 12.66 -14.97 -13.31
CA PRO A 42 13.56 -14.56 -14.40
C PRO A 42 12.80 -14.18 -15.69
N HIS A 43 11.81 -14.99 -16.10
CA HIS A 43 11.03 -14.71 -17.31
C HIS A 43 10.22 -13.40 -17.24
N GLN A 44 9.76 -13.00 -16.05
CA GLN A 44 9.10 -11.71 -15.86
C GLN A 44 10.09 -10.55 -16.02
N MET A 45 11.31 -10.71 -15.50
CA MET A 45 12.37 -9.72 -15.66
C MET A 45 12.86 -9.63 -17.11
N ASP A 46 12.91 -10.75 -17.84
CA ASP A 46 13.31 -10.79 -19.25
C ASP A 46 12.41 -9.92 -20.12
N LEU A 47 11.13 -9.74 -19.77
CA LEU A 47 10.20 -8.85 -20.49
C LEU A 47 10.67 -7.39 -20.50
N ALA A 48 11.37 -6.94 -19.47
CA ALA A 48 11.87 -5.57 -19.36
C ALA A 48 13.24 -5.35 -20.01
N MET A 49 13.93 -6.42 -20.44
CA MET A 49 15.29 -6.31 -20.95
C MET A 49 15.41 -5.50 -22.26
N GLU A 50 14.34 -5.46 -23.06
CA GLU A 50 14.32 -4.65 -24.29
C GLU A 50 14.43 -3.14 -24.00
N LEU A 51 13.99 -2.69 -22.80
CA LEU A 51 14.12 -1.28 -22.38
C LEU A 51 15.59 -0.85 -22.28
N LEU A 52 16.50 -1.78 -21.98
CA LEU A 52 17.94 -1.49 -21.89
C LEU A 52 18.62 -1.33 -23.25
N LYS A 53 17.93 -1.67 -24.34
CA LYS A 53 18.43 -1.56 -25.72
C LYS A 53 17.97 -0.29 -26.42
N MET A 54 17.17 0.54 -25.74
CA MET A 54 16.73 1.82 -26.29
C MET A 54 17.92 2.76 -26.36
N ASP A 55 18.15 3.38 -27.52
CA ASP A 55 19.24 4.30 -27.79
C ASP A 55 18.78 5.76 -27.99
N ASP A 56 17.48 5.99 -28.10
CA ASP A 56 16.87 7.32 -28.26
C ASP A 56 16.01 7.71 -27.03
N TYR A 57 16.66 7.84 -25.87
CA TYR A 57 16.00 8.21 -24.61
C TYR A 57 16.57 9.47 -23.97
N THR A 58 17.38 10.23 -24.70
CA THR A 58 18.13 11.36 -24.14
C THR A 58 17.34 12.65 -24.13
N THR A 59 16.30 12.76 -24.96
CA THR A 59 15.54 14.00 -25.12
C THR A 59 14.04 13.70 -25.05
N THR A 60 13.33 14.45 -24.23
CA THR A 60 11.88 14.41 -24.10
C THR A 60 11.18 15.09 -25.30
N ALA A 61 9.87 14.93 -25.43
CA ALA A 61 9.07 15.53 -26.51
C ALA A 61 9.13 17.06 -26.53
N ASP A 62 9.32 17.70 -25.37
CA ASP A 62 9.47 19.14 -25.25
C ASP A 62 10.91 19.65 -25.44
N GLY A 63 11.86 18.75 -25.76
CA GLY A 63 13.26 19.08 -26.00
C GLY A 63 14.14 19.10 -24.73
N THR A 64 13.61 18.68 -23.59
CA THR A 64 14.41 18.59 -22.35
C THR A 64 15.44 17.46 -22.46
N ASP A 65 16.69 17.71 -22.11
CA ASP A 65 17.72 16.68 -22.00
C ASP A 65 17.52 15.85 -20.72
N ALA A 66 17.02 14.64 -20.88
CA ALA A 66 16.71 13.72 -19.78
C ALA A 66 17.94 13.26 -18.99
N ARG A 67 19.15 13.51 -19.48
CA ARG A 67 20.40 13.21 -18.79
C ARG A 67 20.79 14.30 -17.77
N ASN A 68 20.11 15.44 -17.80
CA ASN A 68 20.40 16.58 -16.93
C ASN A 68 19.41 16.64 -15.76
N TYR A 69 19.79 17.37 -14.71
CA TYR A 69 18.93 17.64 -13.56
C TYR A 69 18.00 18.83 -13.84
N GLY A 70 16.97 19.02 -12.98
CA GLY A 70 16.13 20.22 -13.00
C GLY A 70 14.62 19.94 -12.98
N ASN A 71 14.18 18.76 -13.36
CA ASN A 71 12.77 18.37 -13.31
C ASN A 71 12.43 17.78 -11.95
N LEU A 72 12.11 18.61 -10.97
CA LEU A 72 11.90 18.22 -9.57
C LEU A 72 10.75 17.20 -9.40
N GLU A 73 9.71 17.31 -10.23
CA GLU A 73 8.54 16.42 -10.17
C GLU A 73 8.70 15.18 -11.06
N GLY A 74 9.77 15.09 -11.83
CA GLY A 74 10.04 14.06 -12.83
C GLY A 74 9.64 14.51 -14.25
N LEU A 75 10.12 13.77 -15.24
CA LEU A 75 9.80 14.03 -16.65
C LEU A 75 8.30 13.97 -16.89
N TYR A 76 7.77 14.83 -17.75
CA TYR A 76 6.33 14.90 -18.03
C TYR A 76 5.77 13.56 -18.55
N GLU A 77 6.49 12.91 -19.46
CA GLU A 77 6.10 11.60 -20.01
C GLU A 77 6.01 10.52 -18.93
N ALA A 78 6.95 10.51 -17.98
CA ALA A 78 6.90 9.59 -16.83
C ALA A 78 5.69 9.91 -15.93
N ARG A 79 5.42 11.18 -15.67
CA ARG A 79 4.25 11.61 -14.91
C ARG A 79 2.95 11.26 -15.62
N GLN A 80 2.91 11.38 -16.94
CA GLN A 80 1.76 10.98 -17.76
C GLN A 80 1.53 9.47 -17.67
N LEU A 81 2.57 8.66 -17.89
CA LEU A 81 2.48 7.20 -17.80
C LEU A 81 1.95 6.73 -16.44
N PHE A 82 2.55 7.22 -15.35
CA PHE A 82 2.10 6.86 -14.01
C PHE A 82 0.74 7.46 -13.68
N GLY A 83 0.41 8.62 -14.22
CA GLY A 83 -0.91 9.21 -14.11
C GLY A 83 -1.99 8.34 -14.76
N GLU A 84 -1.73 7.78 -15.93
CA GLU A 84 -2.62 6.83 -16.61
C GLU A 84 -2.79 5.54 -15.79
N ILE A 85 -1.69 4.95 -15.29
CA ILE A 85 -1.71 3.74 -14.46
C ILE A 85 -2.53 3.98 -13.19
N MET A 86 -2.32 5.10 -12.51
CA MET A 86 -2.96 5.43 -11.24
C MET A 86 -4.34 6.11 -11.41
N GLY A 87 -4.76 6.39 -12.63
CA GLY A 87 -6.01 7.08 -12.92
C GLY A 87 -6.05 8.54 -12.44
N VAL A 88 -4.92 9.23 -12.42
CA VAL A 88 -4.79 10.61 -11.93
C VAL A 88 -4.16 11.51 -12.99
N LYS A 89 -4.32 12.83 -12.83
CA LYS A 89 -3.71 13.79 -13.76
C LYS A 89 -2.19 13.83 -13.57
N PRO A 90 -1.39 14.03 -14.64
CA PRO A 90 0.07 14.16 -14.54
C PRO A 90 0.53 15.25 -13.56
N GLU A 91 -0.24 16.34 -13.39
CA GLU A 91 0.07 17.43 -12.46
C GLU A 91 0.03 16.97 -11.00
N ASN A 92 -0.64 15.85 -10.72
CA ASN A 92 -0.73 15.25 -9.39
C ASN A 92 0.27 14.09 -9.19
N VAL A 93 1.17 13.87 -10.13
CA VAL A 93 2.21 12.83 -10.05
C VAL A 93 3.55 13.47 -9.75
N PHE A 94 4.23 12.94 -8.76
CA PHE A 94 5.62 13.20 -8.46
C PHE A 94 6.39 11.89 -8.61
N VAL A 95 7.39 11.88 -9.49
CA VAL A 95 8.23 10.71 -9.74
C VAL A 95 9.46 10.78 -8.85
N GLY A 96 9.53 9.86 -7.90
CA GLY A 96 10.68 9.74 -6.99
C GLY A 96 11.63 8.62 -7.37
N GLY A 97 12.39 8.15 -6.40
CA GLY A 97 13.30 7.02 -6.55
C GLY A 97 12.57 5.68 -6.72
N ASN A 98 13.32 4.60 -6.84
CA ASN A 98 12.81 3.25 -7.08
C ASN A 98 12.34 2.51 -5.81
N SER A 99 12.30 3.18 -4.67
CA SER A 99 11.84 2.61 -3.39
C SER A 99 10.61 3.35 -2.88
N SER A 100 9.45 2.70 -2.91
CA SER A 100 8.23 3.25 -2.32
C SER A 100 8.36 3.50 -0.82
N LEU A 101 9.11 2.65 -0.10
CA LEU A 101 9.36 2.85 1.33
C LEU A 101 10.16 4.13 1.62
N GLU A 102 11.10 4.51 0.75
CA GLU A 102 11.82 5.77 0.88
C GLU A 102 10.89 6.97 0.67
N LEU A 103 9.98 6.90 -0.31
CA LEU A 103 8.97 7.94 -0.53
C LEU A 103 8.01 8.05 0.66
N MET A 104 7.55 6.93 1.20
CA MET A 104 6.69 6.89 2.38
C MET A 104 7.40 7.46 3.62
N TYR A 105 8.65 7.05 3.84
CA TYR A 105 9.49 7.61 4.91
C TYR A 105 9.64 9.13 4.76
N SER A 106 9.93 9.60 3.54
CA SER A 106 10.09 11.03 3.25
C SER A 106 8.80 11.82 3.51
N LEU A 107 7.64 11.27 3.16
CA LEU A 107 6.35 11.91 3.44
C LEU A 107 6.06 11.97 4.95
N ILE A 108 6.30 10.89 5.68
CA ILE A 108 6.18 10.91 7.16
C ILE A 108 7.16 11.92 7.76
N ASN A 109 8.40 11.97 7.27
CA ASN A 109 9.39 12.93 7.72
C ASN A 109 9.00 14.39 7.45
N ILE A 110 8.39 14.67 6.30
CA ILE A 110 7.85 16.01 6.00
C ILE A 110 6.76 16.38 7.01
N GLY A 111 5.77 15.50 7.21
CA GLY A 111 4.72 15.72 8.20
C GLY A 111 5.28 15.89 9.62
N TYR A 112 6.29 15.12 9.97
CA TYR A 112 6.92 15.13 11.29
C TYR A 112 7.72 16.42 11.55
N CYS A 113 8.56 16.82 10.59
CA CYS A 113 9.47 17.96 10.77
C CYS A 113 8.81 19.31 10.48
N PHE A 114 7.94 19.38 9.47
CA PHE A 114 7.42 20.63 8.94
C PHE A 114 5.90 20.75 9.01
N GLY A 115 5.19 19.64 9.08
CA GLY A 115 3.75 19.56 8.83
C GLY A 115 3.42 19.59 7.33
N PHE A 116 2.16 19.31 7.00
CA PHE A 116 1.60 19.53 5.68
C PHE A 116 0.93 20.90 5.63
N GLN A 117 0.47 21.32 4.46
CA GLN A 117 -0.16 22.64 4.25
C GLN A 117 -1.36 22.89 5.19
N ASP A 118 -2.09 21.85 5.55
CA ASP A 118 -3.27 21.86 6.43
C ASP A 118 -2.92 21.51 7.90
N SER A 119 -1.65 21.33 8.24
CA SER A 119 -1.23 21.03 9.61
C SER A 119 -1.23 22.28 10.47
N PRO A 120 -1.87 22.23 11.66
CA PRO A 120 -1.78 23.31 12.65
C PRO A 120 -0.35 23.50 13.19
N CYS A 121 0.42 22.42 13.25
CA CYS A 121 1.82 22.39 13.66
C CYS A 121 2.50 21.13 13.08
N PRO A 122 3.83 21.05 13.07
CA PRO A 122 4.54 19.81 12.75
C PRO A 122 4.09 18.65 13.64
N TRP A 123 3.97 17.46 13.08
CA TRP A 123 3.53 16.28 13.83
C TRP A 123 4.44 15.95 15.04
N SER A 124 5.72 16.35 14.97
CA SER A 124 6.64 16.22 16.10
C SER A 124 6.21 16.97 17.36
N GLN A 125 5.39 18.02 17.21
CA GLN A 125 4.87 18.84 18.32
C GLN A 125 3.53 18.31 18.86
N VAL A 126 2.94 17.30 18.24
CA VAL A 126 1.72 16.67 18.72
C VAL A 126 2.07 15.61 19.76
N GLU A 127 1.66 15.84 21.02
CA GLU A 127 1.79 14.85 22.07
C GLU A 127 0.89 13.64 21.78
N HIS A 128 1.37 12.44 22.11
CA HIS A 128 0.63 11.19 21.88
C HIS A 128 0.10 11.03 20.45
N ARG A 129 0.91 11.46 19.47
CA ARG A 129 0.55 11.29 18.06
C ARG A 129 0.38 9.82 17.69
N LYS A 130 -0.68 9.52 16.96
CA LYS A 130 -1.13 8.17 16.67
C LYS A 130 -1.22 7.91 15.18
N PHE A 131 -1.12 6.63 14.82
CA PHE A 131 -1.29 6.17 13.45
C PHE A 131 -2.07 4.86 13.41
N LEU A 132 -3.01 4.75 12.46
CA LEU A 132 -3.82 3.55 12.31
C LEU A 132 -3.09 2.53 11.44
N CYS A 133 -3.02 1.30 11.94
CA CYS A 133 -2.30 0.19 11.36
C CYS A 133 -3.25 -1.00 11.15
N PRO A 134 -3.86 -1.16 9.95
CA PRO A 134 -4.63 -2.34 9.64
C PRO A 134 -3.78 -3.61 9.73
N VAL A 135 -4.25 -4.59 10.51
CA VAL A 135 -3.53 -5.84 10.79
C VAL A 135 -4.39 -7.06 10.54
N PRO A 136 -3.84 -8.09 9.90
CA PRO A 136 -2.48 -8.22 9.35
C PRO A 136 -2.20 -7.19 8.26
N GLY A 137 -0.96 -6.69 8.17
CA GLY A 137 -0.57 -5.66 7.21
C GLY A 137 0.93 -5.68 6.90
N TYR A 138 1.38 -4.77 6.05
CA TYR A 138 2.79 -4.73 5.66
C TYR A 138 3.64 -4.12 6.78
N ASP A 139 4.44 -4.93 7.43
CA ASP A 139 5.22 -4.58 8.63
C ASP A 139 6.20 -3.42 8.41
N ARG A 140 6.65 -3.19 7.18
CA ARG A 140 7.56 -2.09 6.85
C ARG A 140 6.90 -0.72 6.99
N HIS A 141 5.61 -0.60 6.69
CA HIS A 141 4.85 0.61 6.97
C HIS A 141 4.86 0.94 8.45
N PHE A 142 4.56 -0.07 9.28
CA PHE A 142 4.50 0.09 10.72
C PHE A 142 5.85 0.50 11.30
N ARG A 143 6.94 -0.07 10.76
CA ARG A 143 8.29 0.29 11.18
C ARG A 143 8.62 1.76 10.90
N ILE A 144 8.13 2.33 9.80
CA ILE A 144 8.32 3.76 9.53
C ILE A 144 7.68 4.60 10.64
N THR A 145 6.39 4.37 10.94
CA THR A 145 5.69 5.15 11.97
C THR A 145 6.23 4.90 13.38
N GLU A 146 6.66 3.68 13.68
CA GLU A 146 7.35 3.35 14.93
C GLU A 146 8.63 4.18 15.12
N GLU A 147 9.45 4.32 14.08
CA GLU A 147 10.71 5.07 14.11
C GLU A 147 10.49 6.56 14.44
N PHE A 148 9.39 7.14 13.97
CA PHE A 148 8.99 8.51 14.31
C PHE A 148 8.23 8.61 15.64
N GLY A 149 8.12 7.53 16.41
CA GLY A 149 7.53 7.50 17.74
C GLY A 149 6.01 7.74 17.73
N PHE A 150 5.30 7.26 16.72
CA PHE A 150 3.84 7.23 16.73
C PHE A 150 3.34 6.08 17.61
N GLU A 151 2.29 6.33 18.40
CA GLU A 151 1.49 5.28 19.00
C GLU A 151 0.67 4.59 17.90
N MET A 152 0.93 3.30 17.66
CA MET A 152 0.26 2.54 16.61
C MET A 152 -1.02 1.90 17.14
N ILE A 153 -2.14 2.19 16.48
CA ILE A 153 -3.43 1.59 16.78
C ILE A 153 -3.71 0.48 15.77
N ASN A 154 -3.78 -0.75 16.24
CA ASN A 154 -4.14 -1.88 15.42
C ASN A 154 -5.63 -1.83 15.04
N VAL A 155 -5.91 -1.94 13.75
CA VAL A 155 -7.26 -2.02 13.20
C VAL A 155 -7.45 -3.42 12.57
N PRO A 156 -8.46 -4.20 12.97
CA PRO A 156 -8.69 -5.52 12.38
C PRO A 156 -8.93 -5.45 10.88
N MET A 157 -8.36 -6.40 10.12
CA MET A 157 -8.63 -6.60 8.69
C MET A 157 -9.68 -7.67 8.48
N SER A 158 -10.46 -7.51 7.40
CA SER A 158 -11.40 -8.48 6.87
C SER A 158 -11.18 -8.69 5.37
N GLU A 159 -11.89 -9.63 4.76
CA GLU A 159 -11.82 -9.87 3.29
C GLU A 159 -12.23 -8.66 2.44
N THR A 160 -12.91 -7.69 3.03
CA THR A 160 -13.39 -6.47 2.34
C THR A 160 -12.61 -5.22 2.72
N GLY A 161 -11.58 -5.34 3.54
CA GLY A 161 -10.75 -4.24 4.01
C GLY A 161 -10.73 -4.10 5.54
N PRO A 162 -10.19 -3.01 6.08
CA PRO A 162 -10.13 -2.77 7.52
C PRO A 162 -11.51 -2.48 8.12
N ASP A 163 -11.60 -2.63 9.44
CA ASP A 163 -12.78 -2.26 10.22
C ASP A 163 -13.04 -0.75 10.14
N MET A 164 -13.92 -0.37 9.20
CA MET A 164 -14.24 1.03 8.95
C MET A 164 -15.05 1.67 10.07
N ASP A 165 -15.86 0.90 10.82
CA ASP A 165 -16.61 1.43 11.95
C ASP A 165 -15.65 1.91 13.05
N MET A 166 -14.61 1.12 13.30
CA MET A 166 -13.53 1.49 14.22
C MET A 166 -12.75 2.70 13.71
N ILE A 167 -12.34 2.69 12.44
CA ILE A 167 -11.56 3.80 11.85
C ILE A 167 -12.34 5.11 11.93
N GLU A 168 -13.56 5.15 11.40
CA GLU A 168 -14.38 6.37 11.35
C GLU A 168 -14.63 6.95 12.72
N LYS A 169 -14.93 6.09 13.71
CA LYS A 169 -15.10 6.53 15.09
C LYS A 169 -13.84 7.17 15.66
N LEU A 170 -12.71 6.47 15.53
CA LEU A 170 -11.44 6.94 16.10
C LEU A 170 -10.99 8.26 15.49
N VAL A 171 -11.02 8.39 14.16
CA VAL A 171 -10.54 9.59 13.49
C VAL A 171 -11.47 10.78 13.64
N ALA A 172 -12.77 10.55 13.91
CA ALA A 172 -13.74 11.61 14.17
C ALA A 172 -13.60 12.21 15.58
N GLU A 173 -13.07 11.45 16.53
CA GLU A 173 -13.01 11.82 17.94
C GLU A 173 -11.60 12.30 18.37
N ASP A 174 -10.53 11.78 17.73
CA ASP A 174 -9.15 11.99 18.19
C ASP A 174 -8.29 12.75 17.15
N PRO A 175 -8.01 14.05 17.38
CA PRO A 175 -7.17 14.85 16.48
C PRO A 175 -5.68 14.50 16.53
N THR A 176 -5.25 13.63 17.45
CA THR A 176 -3.86 13.16 17.50
C THR A 176 -3.58 12.03 16.51
N ILE A 177 -4.60 11.43 15.92
CA ILE A 177 -4.45 10.42 14.86
C ILE A 177 -4.13 11.13 13.54
N LYS A 178 -2.93 10.89 13.02
CA LYS A 178 -2.37 11.62 11.86
C LYS A 178 -2.49 10.89 10.55
N GLY A 179 -2.74 9.59 10.57
CA GLY A 179 -2.92 8.86 9.32
C GLY A 179 -3.25 7.39 9.50
N VAL A 180 -3.39 6.74 8.35
CA VAL A 180 -3.64 5.32 8.20
C VAL A 180 -2.82 4.73 7.05
N TRP A 181 -2.28 3.54 7.25
CA TRP A 181 -1.66 2.75 6.19
C TRP A 181 -2.71 1.89 5.47
N CYS A 182 -2.73 1.93 4.16
CA CYS A 182 -3.64 1.13 3.34
C CYS A 182 -2.87 0.44 2.21
N VAL A 183 -3.19 -0.86 1.97
CA VAL A 183 -2.79 -1.60 0.77
C VAL A 183 -4.08 -2.14 0.17
N PRO A 184 -4.75 -1.36 -0.72
CA PRO A 184 -6.14 -1.62 -1.08
C PRO A 184 -6.33 -2.81 -2.02
N GLN A 185 -5.30 -3.15 -2.81
CA GLN A 185 -5.35 -4.28 -3.74
C GLN A 185 -4.37 -5.36 -3.31
N TYR A 186 -4.87 -6.59 -3.23
CA TYR A 186 -4.04 -7.78 -2.94
C TYR A 186 -3.13 -7.56 -1.73
N SER A 187 -3.72 -7.06 -0.64
CA SER A 187 -2.98 -6.62 0.55
C SER A 187 -1.97 -7.66 1.04
N ASN A 188 -0.82 -7.20 1.47
CA ASN A 188 0.22 -8.05 2.04
C ASN A 188 0.07 -8.07 3.58
N PRO A 189 -0.12 -9.26 4.23
CA PRO A 189 0.08 -10.62 3.69
C PRO A 189 -1.19 -11.33 3.19
N ASP A 190 -2.39 -10.83 3.42
CA ASP A 190 -3.64 -11.59 3.29
C ASP A 190 -4.13 -11.74 1.85
N GLY A 191 -3.67 -10.90 0.94
CA GLY A 191 -4.13 -10.89 -0.44
C GLY A 191 -5.53 -10.31 -0.64
N TYR A 192 -6.12 -9.68 0.38
CA TYR A 192 -7.45 -9.07 0.30
C TYR A 192 -7.45 -7.82 -0.57
N THR A 193 -8.59 -7.58 -1.20
CA THR A 193 -8.86 -6.36 -1.96
C THR A 193 -10.02 -5.62 -1.30
N TYR A 194 -9.84 -4.33 -1.03
CA TYR A 194 -10.86 -3.51 -0.41
C TYR A 194 -12.13 -3.48 -1.27
N SER A 195 -13.28 -3.58 -0.63
CA SER A 195 -14.55 -3.44 -1.33
C SER A 195 -14.80 -1.98 -1.73
N ASP A 196 -15.62 -1.77 -2.75
CA ASP A 196 -16.06 -0.43 -3.15
C ASP A 196 -16.69 0.34 -2.00
N GLU A 197 -17.40 -0.35 -1.11
CA GLU A 197 -17.99 0.26 0.09
C GLU A 197 -16.90 0.79 1.02
N THR A 198 -15.89 -0.03 1.33
CA THR A 198 -14.74 0.37 2.15
C THR A 198 -14.06 1.60 1.58
N VAL A 199 -13.85 1.60 0.27
CA VAL A 199 -13.19 2.69 -0.44
C VAL A 199 -14.01 3.96 -0.39
N ARG A 200 -15.35 3.89 -0.62
CA ARG A 200 -16.25 5.06 -0.48
C ARG A 200 -16.30 5.60 0.95
N ARG A 201 -16.25 4.73 1.95
CA ARG A 201 -16.20 5.14 3.36
C ARG A 201 -14.92 5.92 3.66
N PHE A 202 -13.75 5.47 3.20
CA PHE A 202 -12.52 6.26 3.30
C PHE A 202 -12.66 7.64 2.65
N ALA A 203 -13.27 7.72 1.47
CA ALA A 203 -13.48 8.99 0.76
C ALA A 203 -14.45 9.93 1.48
N ALA A 204 -15.48 9.38 2.14
CA ALA A 204 -16.51 10.15 2.85
C ALA A 204 -16.15 10.50 4.29
N MET A 205 -15.10 9.89 4.84
CA MET A 205 -14.70 9.95 6.23
C MET A 205 -14.44 11.38 6.71
N LYS A 206 -14.94 11.71 7.90
CA LYS A 206 -14.68 13.00 8.56
C LYS A 206 -13.65 12.78 9.66
N THR A 207 -12.64 13.62 9.68
CA THR A 207 -11.53 13.53 10.63
C THR A 207 -11.49 14.75 11.55
N ALA A 208 -11.19 14.53 12.83
CA ALA A 208 -10.94 15.60 13.81
C ALA A 208 -9.61 16.31 13.51
N ALA A 209 -8.62 15.58 13.02
CA ALA A 209 -7.36 16.16 12.55
C ALA A 209 -7.53 16.72 11.13
N PRO A 210 -7.31 18.03 10.89
CA PRO A 210 -7.40 18.62 9.55
C PRO A 210 -6.30 18.07 8.63
N ASP A 211 -5.19 17.64 9.20
CA ASP A 211 -3.99 17.14 8.53
C ASP A 211 -3.88 15.60 8.52
N PHE A 212 -5.00 14.89 8.74
CA PHE A 212 -5.05 13.44 8.60
C PHE A 212 -4.71 12.99 7.19
N LYS A 213 -3.86 11.98 7.03
CA LYS A 213 -3.43 11.47 5.73
C LYS A 213 -3.73 9.98 5.57
N ILE A 214 -4.24 9.61 4.40
CA ILE A 214 -4.38 8.23 3.98
C ILE A 214 -3.18 7.89 3.10
N PHE A 215 -2.32 6.97 3.57
CA PHE A 215 -1.22 6.44 2.78
C PHE A 215 -1.73 5.23 2.01
N TRP A 216 -2.00 5.43 0.73
CA TRP A 216 -2.65 4.49 -0.15
C TRP A 216 -1.61 3.82 -1.04
N ASP A 217 -1.11 2.65 -0.61
CA ASP A 217 -0.03 1.92 -1.29
C ASP A 217 -0.61 1.02 -2.38
N GLU A 218 -0.41 1.42 -3.62
CA GLU A 218 -0.85 0.72 -4.83
C GLU A 218 0.27 -0.15 -5.44
N ALA A 219 1.06 -0.82 -4.60
CA ALA A 219 2.17 -1.68 -5.04
C ALA A 219 1.75 -2.73 -6.09
N TYR A 220 0.47 -3.14 -6.09
CA TYR A 220 -0.04 -4.21 -6.94
C TYR A 220 -1.03 -3.74 -8.01
N ILE A 221 -1.12 -2.44 -8.28
CA ILE A 221 -2.10 -1.83 -9.19
C ILE A 221 -2.14 -2.43 -10.60
N VAL A 222 -1.02 -3.00 -11.07
CA VAL A 222 -0.89 -3.64 -12.40
C VAL A 222 -0.75 -5.16 -12.32
N HIS A 223 -0.83 -5.76 -11.13
CA HIS A 223 -0.65 -7.19 -10.90
C HIS A 223 -1.98 -7.91 -10.67
N HIS A 224 -2.92 -7.76 -11.62
CA HIS A 224 -4.24 -8.37 -11.49
C HIS A 224 -4.16 -9.90 -11.44
N LEU A 225 -4.91 -10.50 -10.51
CA LEU A 225 -5.02 -11.95 -10.35
C LEU A 225 -6.20 -12.54 -11.13
N THR A 226 -7.10 -11.68 -11.63
CA THR A 226 -8.29 -12.06 -12.40
C THR A 226 -8.47 -11.10 -13.57
N ASP A 227 -9.27 -11.49 -14.57
CA ASP A 227 -9.62 -10.64 -15.71
C ASP A 227 -10.61 -9.52 -15.34
N GLU A 228 -11.21 -9.60 -14.17
CA GLU A 228 -12.10 -8.56 -13.64
C GLU A 228 -11.25 -7.44 -12.99
N ILE A 229 -11.04 -6.38 -13.75
CA ILE A 229 -10.39 -5.16 -13.25
C ILE A 229 -11.44 -4.33 -12.51
N ARG A 230 -11.32 -4.22 -11.20
CA ARG A 230 -12.17 -3.34 -10.39
C ARG A 230 -11.80 -1.88 -10.66
N SER A 231 -12.66 -1.18 -11.41
CA SER A 231 -12.40 0.20 -11.85
C SER A 231 -12.71 1.26 -10.78
N GLU A 232 -13.47 0.90 -9.73
CA GLU A 232 -13.91 1.84 -8.70
C GLU A 232 -12.78 2.32 -7.79
N GLU A 233 -11.77 1.50 -7.53
CA GLU A 233 -10.59 1.85 -6.74
C GLU A 233 -9.81 3.02 -7.35
N ARG A 234 -9.77 3.11 -8.70
CA ARG A 234 -9.18 4.24 -9.42
C ARG A 234 -9.98 5.54 -9.26
N ARG A 235 -11.29 5.45 -8.99
CA ARG A 235 -12.18 6.63 -8.85
C ARG A 235 -12.05 7.28 -7.49
N VAL A 236 -11.80 6.52 -6.43
CA VAL A 236 -11.71 7.06 -5.07
C VAL A 236 -10.44 7.87 -4.87
N GLY A 237 -9.35 7.52 -5.49
CA GLY A 237 -8.19 8.41 -5.58
C GLY A 237 -8.56 9.78 -6.17
N LYS A 238 -9.57 9.85 -7.06
CA LYS A 238 -10.09 11.11 -7.60
C LYS A 238 -11.03 11.85 -6.61
N GLU A 239 -11.86 11.13 -5.89
CA GLU A 239 -12.84 11.72 -4.95
C GLU A 239 -12.16 12.17 -3.65
N CYS A 240 -11.22 11.40 -3.10
CA CYS A 240 -10.38 11.85 -1.99
C CYS A 240 -9.60 13.12 -2.35
N ARG A 241 -9.10 13.23 -3.58
CA ARG A 241 -8.32 14.39 -4.03
C ARG A 241 -9.15 15.63 -4.30
N SER A 242 -10.43 15.51 -4.68
CA SER A 242 -11.31 16.67 -4.87
C SER A 242 -11.54 17.43 -3.56
N ARG A 243 -11.38 16.79 -2.40
CA ARG A 243 -11.41 17.43 -1.08
C ARG A 243 -10.07 18.01 -0.63
N TRP A 244 -8.98 17.64 -1.31
CA TRP A 244 -7.61 18.03 -0.94
C TRP A 244 -6.99 19.03 -1.91
N SER A 245 -7.76 19.52 -2.89
CA SER A 245 -7.32 20.59 -3.79
C SER A 245 -7.34 21.93 -3.03
N PRO A 246 -6.19 22.63 -2.94
CA PRO A 246 -6.12 23.95 -2.29
C PRO A 246 -6.79 25.07 -3.11
N TYR A 247 -7.46 24.75 -4.22
CA TYR A 247 -8.10 25.70 -5.12
C TYR A 247 -9.60 25.36 -5.24
N HIS A 248 -10.35 25.75 -4.22
CA HIS A 248 -11.74 26.14 -4.31
C HIS A 248 -11.96 27.39 -3.44
#